data_41d065850ac49493a884b713c0a0eebc
#
_entry.id   41d065850ac49493a884b713c0a0eebc
#
_cell.length_a   1.000
_cell.length_b   1.000
_cell.length_c   1.000
_cell.angle_alpha   90.00
_cell.angle_beta   90.00
_cell.angle_gamma   90.00
#
_symmetry.space_group_name_H-M   'P 1'
#
loop_
_entity.id
_entity.type
_entity.pdbx_description
1 polymer ?
#
loop_
_entity_poly.entity_id
_entity_poly.type
_entity_poly.pdbx_seq_one_letter_code
_entity_poly.pdbx_strand_id
1 'polypeptide(L)'
;FVLCTRCIDIEEAYEFIDGKILVLIFSMLAIGRSLELNGLISDLTAFIDPYLGFLPLLLIIWFLYFITSVLTETISNNAVAVVITPFAITLANSLGYDPRAFVIVIMISASASFATPIGYQTNTMVYGAGGYKFTDFLKVGLPLNLIFGLITSSIITYFYI
;
A
#
# COMPACT_ATOMS: atom_id res chain seq x y z
N PHE A 1 10.77 -23.35 14.18
CA PHE A 1 10.70 -23.74 15.59
C PHE A 1 9.50 -24.66 15.81
N VAL A 2 8.26 -24.26 15.47
CA VAL A 2 7.01 -25.01 15.69
C VAL A 2 7.02 -26.40 15.07
N LEU A 3 7.54 -26.55 13.84
CA LEU A 3 7.71 -27.84 13.18
C LEU A 3 8.79 -28.71 13.86
N CYS A 4 9.91 -28.09 14.29
CA CYS A 4 10.98 -28.80 14.99
C CYS A 4 10.56 -29.32 16.37
N THR A 5 9.66 -28.62 17.04
CA THR A 5 9.10 -29.00 18.34
C THR A 5 7.90 -29.95 18.21
N ARG A 6 7.49 -30.29 16.98
CA ARG A 6 6.32 -31.14 16.68
C ARG A 6 5.02 -30.62 17.31
N CYS A 7 4.89 -29.29 17.41
CA CYS A 7 3.63 -28.68 17.86
C CYS A 7 2.57 -28.72 16.75
N ILE A 8 3.00 -28.80 15.49
CA ILE A 8 2.15 -28.91 14.30
C ILE A 8 2.85 -29.92 13.36
N ASP A 9 2.09 -30.81 12.74
CA ASP A 9 2.60 -31.72 11.72
C ASP A 9 2.82 -31.00 10.39
N ILE A 10 3.68 -31.58 9.54
CA ILE A 10 4.06 -30.96 8.25
C ILE A 10 2.83 -30.84 7.34
N GLU A 11 1.99 -31.86 7.31
CA GLU A 11 0.75 -31.88 6.52
C GLU A 11 -0.20 -30.76 6.98
N GLU A 12 -0.38 -30.60 8.27
CA GLU A 12 -1.21 -29.56 8.85
C GLU A 12 -0.64 -28.15 8.53
N ALA A 13 0.68 -27.97 8.59
CA ALA A 13 1.33 -26.72 8.23
C ALA A 13 1.08 -26.33 6.77
N TYR A 14 1.02 -27.30 5.84
CA TYR A 14 0.70 -27.05 4.43
C TYR A 14 -0.75 -26.67 4.21
N GLU A 15 -1.69 -27.19 4.97
CA GLU A 15 -3.12 -26.84 4.88
C GLU A 15 -3.39 -25.38 5.26
N PHE A 16 -2.57 -24.81 6.15
CA PHE A 16 -2.67 -23.39 6.54
C PHE A 16 -2.06 -22.41 5.53
N ILE A 17 -1.35 -22.90 4.51
CA ILE A 17 -0.81 -22.03 3.45
C ILE A 17 -1.94 -21.63 2.50
N ASP A 18 -2.30 -20.36 2.52
CA ASP A 18 -3.27 -19.82 1.54
C ASP A 18 -2.62 -19.70 0.16
N GLY A 19 -2.83 -20.73 -0.66
CA GLY A 19 -2.33 -20.78 -2.02
C GLY A 19 -2.84 -19.63 -2.90
N LYS A 20 -4.02 -19.06 -2.58
CA LYS A 20 -4.57 -17.90 -3.32
C LYS A 20 -3.71 -16.67 -3.11
N ILE A 21 -3.24 -16.45 -1.88
CA ILE A 21 -2.32 -15.33 -1.56
C ILE A 21 -1.00 -15.50 -2.31
N LEU A 22 -0.44 -16.71 -2.35
CA LEU A 22 0.81 -16.97 -3.08
C LEU A 22 0.64 -16.71 -4.60
N VAL A 23 -0.43 -17.23 -5.20
CA VAL A 23 -0.73 -17.00 -6.62
C VAL A 23 -0.92 -15.51 -6.89
N LEU A 24 -1.62 -14.79 -6.02
CA LEU A 24 -1.81 -13.35 -6.13
C LEU A 24 -0.46 -12.61 -6.11
N ILE A 25 0.42 -12.92 -5.16
CA ILE A 25 1.75 -12.31 -5.06
C ILE A 25 2.56 -12.59 -6.32
N PHE A 26 2.66 -13.85 -6.77
CA PHE A 26 3.40 -14.19 -7.98
C PHE A 26 2.85 -13.51 -9.23
N SER A 27 1.52 -13.48 -9.39
CA SER A 27 0.88 -12.83 -10.54
C SER A 27 1.16 -11.32 -10.55
N MET A 28 1.08 -10.66 -9.40
CA MET A 28 1.35 -9.23 -9.28
C MET A 28 2.81 -8.88 -9.51
N LEU A 29 3.75 -9.71 -9.02
CA LEU A 29 5.18 -9.56 -9.31
C LEU A 29 5.45 -9.72 -10.82
N ALA A 30 4.81 -10.68 -11.47
CA ALA A 30 4.94 -10.87 -12.92
C ALA A 30 4.39 -9.67 -13.70
N ILE A 31 3.22 -9.14 -13.31
CA ILE A 31 2.65 -7.93 -13.90
C ILE A 31 3.57 -6.72 -13.67
N GLY A 32 4.02 -6.50 -12.44
CA GLY A 32 4.94 -5.41 -12.11
C GLY A 32 6.23 -5.47 -12.95
N ARG A 33 6.82 -6.67 -13.08
CA ARG A 33 7.99 -6.87 -13.93
C ARG A 33 7.72 -6.66 -15.41
N SER A 34 6.55 -7.06 -15.89
CA SER A 34 6.13 -6.82 -17.27
C SER A 34 5.99 -5.33 -17.58
N LEU A 35 5.37 -4.57 -16.68
CA LEU A 35 5.21 -3.11 -16.81
C LEU A 35 6.56 -2.40 -16.85
N GLU A 36 7.51 -2.85 -16.02
CA GLU A 36 8.87 -2.32 -15.99
C GLU A 36 9.62 -2.62 -17.31
N LEU A 37 9.58 -3.87 -17.78
CA LEU A 37 10.25 -4.29 -19.01
C LEU A 37 9.67 -3.64 -20.28
N ASN A 38 8.38 -3.35 -20.29
CA ASN A 38 7.73 -2.66 -21.42
C ASN A 38 7.95 -1.14 -21.42
N GLY A 39 8.66 -0.61 -20.42
CA GLY A 39 8.96 0.81 -20.32
C GLY A 39 7.77 1.69 -19.90
N LEU A 40 6.60 1.09 -19.64
CA LEU A 40 5.38 1.85 -19.32
C LEU A 40 5.54 2.67 -18.02
N ILE A 41 6.28 2.14 -17.07
CA ILE A 41 6.56 2.86 -15.81
C ILE A 41 7.53 4.02 -16.06
N SER A 42 8.55 3.83 -16.90
CA SER A 42 9.48 4.90 -17.27
C SER A 42 8.79 6.00 -18.07
N ASP A 43 7.85 5.66 -18.97
CA ASP A 43 7.08 6.64 -19.72
C ASP A 43 6.14 7.46 -18.81
N LEU A 44 5.50 6.78 -17.84
CA LEU A 44 4.67 7.45 -16.83
C LEU A 44 5.50 8.38 -15.94
N THR A 45 6.68 7.93 -15.49
CA THR A 45 7.58 8.78 -14.70
C THR A 45 8.07 9.96 -15.51
N ALA A 46 8.49 9.77 -16.75
CA ALA A 46 8.91 10.85 -17.64
C ALA A 46 7.80 11.89 -17.90
N PHE A 47 6.55 11.45 -17.95
CA PHE A 47 5.39 12.34 -18.07
C PHE A 47 5.15 13.17 -16.81
N ILE A 48 5.38 12.59 -15.63
CA ILE A 48 5.12 13.21 -14.33
C ILE A 48 6.32 14.03 -13.82
N ASP A 49 7.54 13.64 -14.18
CA ASP A 49 8.81 14.25 -13.72
C ASP A 49 8.88 15.77 -13.87
N PRO A 50 8.47 16.40 -15.00
CA PRO A 50 8.47 17.84 -15.14
C PRO A 50 7.60 18.58 -14.10
N TYR A 51 6.56 17.91 -13.59
CA TYR A 51 5.66 18.46 -12.60
C TYR A 51 6.13 18.20 -11.17
N LEU A 52 6.84 17.07 -10.94
CA LEU A 52 7.36 16.70 -9.64
C LEU A 52 8.64 17.42 -9.25
N GLY A 53 9.47 17.84 -10.23
CA GLY A 53 10.74 18.52 -9.97
C GLY A 53 10.60 19.86 -9.22
N PHE A 54 9.41 20.46 -9.21
CA PHE A 54 9.11 21.67 -8.46
C PHE A 54 8.47 21.42 -7.09
N LEU A 55 8.07 20.17 -6.80
CA LEU A 55 7.39 19.83 -5.57
C LEU A 55 8.40 19.38 -4.50
N PRO A 56 8.26 19.86 -3.26
CA PRO A 56 9.04 19.31 -2.16
C PRO A 56 8.72 17.82 -1.97
N LEU A 57 9.73 17.03 -1.69
CA LEU A 57 9.61 15.58 -1.57
C LEU A 57 8.53 15.15 -0.57
N LEU A 58 8.34 15.90 0.50
CA LEU A 58 7.26 15.67 1.47
C LEU A 58 5.89 15.61 0.79
N LEU A 59 5.62 16.49 -0.19
CA LEU A 59 4.37 16.49 -0.93
C LEU A 59 4.27 15.31 -1.88
N ILE A 60 5.36 14.89 -2.51
CA ILE A 60 5.40 13.71 -3.38
C ILE A 60 5.06 12.45 -2.57
N ILE A 61 5.69 12.29 -1.42
CA ILE A 61 5.45 11.17 -0.51
C ILE A 61 4.01 11.21 0.04
N TRP A 62 3.54 12.39 0.42
CA TRP A 62 2.17 12.56 0.90
C TRP A 62 1.13 12.24 -0.17
N PHE A 63 1.37 12.66 -1.41
CA PHE A 63 0.48 12.36 -2.54
C PHE A 63 0.47 10.87 -2.88
N LEU A 64 1.63 10.22 -2.84
CA LEU A 64 1.75 8.77 -3.00
C LEU A 64 0.99 8.02 -1.90
N TYR A 65 1.13 8.46 -0.65
CA TYR A 65 0.35 7.94 0.48
C TYR A 65 -1.15 8.08 0.21
N PHE A 66 -1.60 9.27 -0.19
CA PHE A 66 -3.01 9.57 -0.38
C PHE A 66 -3.63 8.72 -1.49
N ILE A 67 -2.98 8.63 -2.65
CA ILE A 67 -3.44 7.78 -3.76
C ILE A 67 -3.55 6.32 -3.32
N THR A 68 -2.52 5.81 -2.65
CA THR A 68 -2.51 4.42 -2.17
C THR A 68 -3.62 4.18 -1.14
N SER A 69 -3.84 5.10 -0.21
CA SER A 69 -4.90 5.02 0.78
C SER A 69 -6.30 5.07 0.15
N VAL A 70 -6.51 5.87 -0.89
CA VAL A 70 -7.79 5.89 -1.63
C VAL A 70 -8.03 4.57 -2.36
N LEU A 71 -7.01 4.01 -2.99
CA LEU A 71 -7.12 2.74 -3.70
C LEU A 71 -7.43 1.58 -2.76
N THR A 72 -6.83 1.56 -1.57
CA THR A 72 -7.06 0.49 -0.59
C THR A 72 -8.45 0.51 0.04
N GLU A 73 -9.21 1.60 -0.09
CA GLU A 73 -10.62 1.65 0.31
C GLU A 73 -11.54 0.83 -0.62
N THR A 74 -11.09 0.52 -1.84
CA THR A 74 -11.88 -0.20 -2.86
C THR A 74 -11.29 -1.55 -3.24
N ILE A 75 -9.99 -1.73 -3.08
CA ILE A 75 -9.25 -2.93 -3.45
C ILE A 75 -8.54 -3.46 -2.20
N SER A 76 -8.28 -4.77 -2.13
CA SER A 76 -7.59 -5.35 -0.96
C SER A 76 -6.20 -4.73 -0.74
N ASN A 77 -5.84 -4.52 0.52
CA ASN A 77 -4.56 -3.92 0.94
C ASN A 77 -3.36 -4.61 0.28
N ASN A 78 -3.37 -5.94 0.23
CA ASN A 78 -2.30 -6.73 -0.40
C ASN A 78 -2.19 -6.45 -1.90
N ALA A 79 -3.31 -6.37 -2.62
CA ALA A 79 -3.30 -6.10 -4.04
C ALA A 79 -2.79 -4.68 -4.34
N VAL A 80 -3.24 -3.68 -3.58
CA VAL A 80 -2.76 -2.30 -3.74
C VAL A 80 -1.27 -2.20 -3.47
N ALA A 81 -0.79 -2.78 -2.36
CA ALA A 81 0.63 -2.77 -2.02
C ALA A 81 1.48 -3.36 -3.14
N VAL A 82 1.09 -4.51 -3.69
CA VAL A 82 1.87 -5.18 -4.74
C VAL A 82 1.85 -4.43 -6.07
N VAL A 83 0.70 -3.83 -6.44
CA VAL A 83 0.58 -3.08 -7.71
C VAL A 83 1.34 -1.75 -7.67
N ILE A 84 1.23 -1.01 -6.56
CA ILE A 84 1.82 0.33 -6.47
C ILE A 84 3.33 0.28 -6.14
N THR A 85 3.83 -0.77 -5.49
CA THR A 85 5.25 -0.86 -5.10
C THR A 85 6.23 -0.74 -6.28
N PRO A 86 6.08 -1.45 -7.42
CA PRO A 86 6.98 -1.29 -8.55
C PRO A 86 7.01 0.13 -9.10
N PHE A 87 5.85 0.78 -9.17
CA PHE A 87 5.75 2.19 -9.58
C PHE A 87 6.50 3.10 -8.59
N ALA A 88 6.30 2.90 -7.29
CA ALA A 88 6.95 3.71 -6.26
C ALA A 88 8.48 3.57 -6.29
N ILE A 89 8.99 2.35 -6.52
CA ILE A 89 10.44 2.09 -6.66
C ILE A 89 11.01 2.84 -7.87
N THR A 90 10.34 2.75 -9.02
CA THR A 90 10.81 3.41 -10.24
C THR A 90 10.74 4.93 -10.11
N LEU A 91 9.69 5.46 -9.49
CA LEU A 91 9.56 6.88 -9.19
C LEU A 91 10.67 7.37 -8.27
N ALA A 92 10.99 6.64 -7.20
CA ALA A 92 12.09 6.98 -6.30
C ALA A 92 13.43 7.03 -7.02
N ASN A 93 13.71 6.02 -7.86
CA ASN A 93 14.95 5.96 -8.65
C ASN A 93 15.05 7.12 -9.65
N SER A 94 13.97 7.48 -10.32
CA SER A 94 13.96 8.62 -11.28
C SER A 94 14.22 9.96 -10.59
N LEU A 95 13.71 10.11 -9.38
CA LEU A 95 13.91 11.30 -8.56
C LEU A 95 15.27 11.33 -7.81
N GLY A 96 16.03 10.24 -7.85
CA GLY A 96 17.32 10.10 -7.18
C GLY A 96 17.24 9.89 -5.66
N TYR A 97 16.10 9.39 -5.15
CA TYR A 97 15.89 9.11 -3.73
C TYR A 97 15.98 7.61 -3.40
N ASP A 98 16.14 7.28 -2.11
CA ASP A 98 16.14 5.89 -1.65
C ASP A 98 14.74 5.25 -1.85
N PRO A 99 14.63 4.19 -2.68
CA PRO A 99 13.36 3.48 -2.88
C PRO A 99 12.72 2.93 -1.60
N ARG A 100 13.51 2.67 -0.57
CA ARG A 100 13.01 2.16 0.73
C ARG A 100 12.01 3.11 1.36
N ALA A 101 12.26 4.42 1.28
CA ALA A 101 11.34 5.44 1.77
C ALA A 101 9.96 5.29 1.14
N PHE A 102 9.91 5.17 -0.17
CA PHE A 102 8.68 5.06 -0.95
C PHE A 102 7.95 3.74 -0.67
N VAL A 103 8.70 2.62 -0.57
CA VAL A 103 8.10 1.31 -0.24
C VAL A 103 7.48 1.32 1.16
N ILE A 104 8.13 1.92 2.16
CA ILE A 104 7.58 2.03 3.52
C ILE A 104 6.29 2.84 3.52
N VAL A 105 6.24 3.94 2.75
CA VAL A 105 5.01 4.72 2.59
C VAL A 105 3.89 3.88 2.02
N ILE A 106 4.15 3.06 0.98
CA ILE A 106 3.15 2.15 0.40
C ILE A 106 2.65 1.13 1.44
N MET A 107 3.57 0.53 2.21
CA MET A 107 3.19 -0.45 3.24
C MET A 107 2.24 0.15 4.28
N ILE A 108 2.52 1.37 4.74
CA ILE A 108 1.69 2.06 5.73
C ILE A 108 0.36 2.49 5.11
N SER A 109 0.40 3.12 3.94
CA SER A 109 -0.80 3.66 3.29
C SER A 109 -1.74 2.59 2.78
N ALA A 110 -1.23 1.45 2.29
CA ALA A 110 -2.06 0.31 1.89
C ALA A 110 -2.82 -0.31 3.08
N SER A 111 -2.32 -0.11 4.31
CA SER A 111 -2.99 -0.56 5.53
C SER A 111 -3.91 0.51 6.15
N ALA A 112 -3.92 1.72 5.61
CA ALA A 112 -4.69 2.86 6.12
C ALA A 112 -6.09 2.90 5.47
N SER A 113 -6.91 1.89 5.70
CA SER A 113 -8.29 1.77 5.21
C SER A 113 -9.28 2.17 6.30
N PHE A 114 -9.39 3.48 6.55
CA PHE A 114 -10.22 4.00 7.63
C PHE A 114 -11.53 4.61 7.15
N ALA A 115 -11.60 5.03 5.89
CA ALA A 115 -12.69 5.88 5.40
C ALA A 115 -13.94 5.10 4.95
N THR A 116 -13.83 3.79 4.72
CA THR A 116 -14.99 2.99 4.32
C THR A 116 -15.18 1.73 5.18
N PRO A 117 -16.44 1.27 5.33
CA PRO A 117 -16.69 0.01 6.02
C PRO A 117 -16.23 -1.23 5.23
N ILE A 118 -15.96 -1.10 3.93
CA ILE A 118 -15.58 -2.22 3.05
C ILE A 118 -14.07 -2.32 2.86
N GLY A 119 -13.30 -1.28 3.17
CA GLY A 119 -11.85 -1.23 2.98
C GLY A 119 -11.07 -2.22 3.85
N TYR A 120 -11.64 -2.64 4.98
CA TYR A 120 -11.01 -3.60 5.88
C TYR A 120 -12.03 -4.51 6.57
N GLN A 121 -11.69 -5.79 6.77
CA GLN A 121 -12.61 -6.78 7.33
C GLN A 121 -13.17 -6.37 8.70
N THR A 122 -12.34 -5.80 9.56
CA THR A 122 -12.77 -5.32 10.88
C THR A 122 -13.82 -4.22 10.76
N ASN A 123 -13.65 -3.28 9.81
CA ASN A 123 -14.63 -2.24 9.56
C ASN A 123 -15.97 -2.83 9.13
N THR A 124 -15.96 -3.84 8.26
CA THR A 124 -17.19 -4.55 7.82
C THR A 124 -17.89 -5.22 8.98
N MET A 125 -17.13 -5.88 9.88
CA MET A 125 -17.71 -6.54 11.07
C MET A 125 -18.37 -5.51 12.01
N VAL A 126 -17.70 -4.40 12.27
CA VAL A 126 -18.22 -3.32 13.13
C VAL A 126 -19.42 -2.63 12.49
N TYR A 127 -19.37 -2.42 11.17
CA TYR A 127 -20.47 -1.84 10.40
C TYR A 127 -21.76 -2.67 10.53
N GLY A 128 -21.64 -4.00 10.37
CA GLY A 128 -22.79 -4.90 10.45
C GLY A 128 -23.40 -5.02 11.85
N ALA A 129 -22.56 -5.07 12.89
CA ALA A 129 -23.00 -5.30 14.27
C ALA A 129 -23.33 -4.01 15.03
N GLY A 130 -22.69 -2.89 14.68
CA GLY A 130 -22.72 -1.66 15.46
C GLY A 130 -23.79 -0.64 15.03
N GLY A 131 -24.58 -0.91 13.97
CA GLY A 131 -25.60 0.02 13.47
C GLY A 131 -25.04 1.33 12.91
N TYR A 132 -23.74 1.36 12.56
CA TYR A 132 -23.09 2.52 11.96
C TYR A 132 -23.57 2.76 10.54
N LYS A 133 -23.53 4.02 10.11
CA LYS A 133 -23.79 4.40 8.72
C LYS A 133 -22.47 4.54 7.96
N PHE A 134 -22.51 4.37 6.64
CA PHE A 134 -21.35 4.59 5.77
C PHE A 134 -20.71 5.96 5.99
N THR A 135 -21.55 6.98 6.17
CA THR A 135 -21.13 8.36 6.42
C THR A 135 -20.35 8.55 7.73
N ASP A 136 -20.52 7.66 8.72
CA ASP A 136 -19.80 7.75 9.99
C ASP A 136 -18.34 7.37 9.79
N PHE A 137 -18.08 6.34 8.97
CA PHE A 137 -16.73 5.98 8.56
C PHE A 137 -16.05 7.10 7.80
N LEU A 138 -16.74 7.74 6.84
CA LEU A 138 -16.18 8.88 6.10
C LEU A 138 -15.82 10.05 7.02
N LYS A 139 -16.71 10.40 7.95
CA LYS A 139 -16.49 11.55 8.86
C LYS A 139 -15.27 11.37 9.77
N VAL A 140 -15.01 10.15 10.21
CA VAL A 140 -13.89 9.85 11.11
C VAL A 140 -12.66 9.42 10.30
N GLY A 141 -12.85 8.58 9.31
CA GLY A 141 -11.78 7.95 8.55
C GLY A 141 -11.03 8.92 7.63
N LEU A 142 -11.73 9.85 6.94
CA LEU A 142 -11.06 10.82 6.08
C LEU A 142 -10.10 11.74 6.85
N PRO A 143 -10.51 12.42 7.95
CA PRO A 143 -9.57 13.19 8.76
C PRO A 143 -8.42 12.34 9.30
N LEU A 144 -8.70 11.10 9.71
CA LEU A 144 -7.68 10.18 10.21
C LEU A 144 -6.67 9.84 9.12
N ASN A 145 -7.11 9.50 7.90
CA ASN A 145 -6.23 9.24 6.76
C ASN A 145 -5.34 10.45 6.43
N LEU A 146 -5.88 11.67 6.46
CA LEU A 146 -5.10 12.87 6.21
C LEU A 146 -4.03 13.09 7.28
N ILE A 147 -4.39 12.93 8.56
CA ILE A 147 -3.46 13.08 9.69
C ILE A 147 -2.36 12.02 9.61
N PHE A 148 -2.72 10.75 9.43
CA PHE A 148 -1.75 9.66 9.27
C PHE A 148 -0.84 9.88 8.06
N GLY A 149 -1.39 10.36 6.94
CA GLY A 149 -0.62 10.69 5.75
C GLY A 149 0.42 11.78 6.01
N LEU A 150 0.04 12.85 6.69
CA LEU A 150 0.97 13.93 7.06
C LEU A 150 2.05 13.46 8.03
N ILE A 151 1.66 12.71 9.07
CA ILE A 151 2.63 12.17 10.04
C ILE A 151 3.61 11.21 9.35
N THR A 152 3.09 10.25 8.56
CA THR A 152 3.92 9.27 7.84
C THR A 152 4.88 9.97 6.89
N SER A 153 4.38 10.89 6.05
CA SER A 153 5.20 11.63 5.11
C SER A 153 6.29 12.45 5.80
N SER A 154 5.97 13.10 6.93
CA SER A 154 6.92 13.90 7.69
C SER A 154 8.01 13.03 8.32
N ILE A 155 7.64 11.90 8.92
CA ILE A 155 8.59 10.97 9.54
C ILE A 155 9.51 10.37 8.47
N ILE A 156 8.95 9.88 7.37
CA ILE A 156 9.74 9.25 6.30
C ILE A 156 10.70 10.27 5.67
N THR A 157 10.21 11.48 5.38
CA THR A 157 11.08 12.55 4.86
C THR A 157 12.21 12.86 5.83
N TYR A 158 11.95 12.92 7.13
CA TYR A 158 12.97 13.23 8.13
C TYR A 158 14.05 12.14 8.28
N PHE A 159 13.67 10.85 8.20
CA PHE A 159 14.60 9.75 8.46
C PHE A 159 15.37 9.25 7.23
N TYR A 160 14.84 9.47 6.01
CA TYR A 160 15.41 8.90 4.78
C TYR A 160 15.97 9.94 3.81
N ILE A 161 15.98 11.21 4.20
CA ILE A 161 16.49 12.34 3.41
C ILE A 161 17.30 13.27 4.28
#